data_5a0681a6f93ac44eef813a5afa6efc16
#
_entry.id   5a0681a6f93ac44eef813a5afa6efc16
#
_cell.length_a   1.000
_cell.length_b   1.000
_cell.length_c   1.000
_cell.angle_alpha   90.00
_cell.angle_beta   90.00
_cell.angle_gamma   90.00
#
_symmetry.space_group_name_H-M   'P 1'
#
loop_
_entity.id
_entity.type
_entity.pdbx_description
1 polymer ?
#
loop_
_entity_poly.entity_id
_entity_poly.type
_entity_poly.pdbx_seq_one_letter_code
_entity_poly.pdbx_strand_id
1 'polypeptide(L)'
;TGLLKAARTAAAGRVGALGEVTRIEAKDFSPVRFDSIHTYGTKPWEYDRDKKFSHLMRMDRAARGRSTLVSQVEPMLIEKTQKILVANSEGLWAEDERNYVRVFVDVTLEDQGVQESQHARAGRLGTSEWFDTVDFEHMATDVVDRAKVLLHAAFAPAGEMPVIIDNGFGGVIFHEACGHGLETTSVAKGASVFCGKMGEKLAESCVTAIDDGTIANTWGSLAIDDEGMPTKKTVLIENGVLKSYIVDGMGAKQTGFAR
;
A
#
# COMPACT_ATOMS: atom_id res chain seq x y z
N THR A 1 -4.34 -28.77 -18.75
CA THR A 1 -3.19 -29.34 -19.48
C THR A 1 -2.01 -28.39 -19.58
N GLY A 2 -2.18 -27.07 -19.82
CA GLY A 2 -1.12 -26.07 -19.88
C GLY A 2 -0.42 -25.85 -18.55
N LEU A 3 -1.18 -25.73 -17.47
CA LEU A 3 -0.66 -25.55 -16.10
C LEU A 3 0.20 -26.75 -15.66
N LEU A 4 -0.24 -27.98 -15.93
CA LEU A 4 0.54 -29.18 -15.63
C LEU A 4 1.86 -29.24 -16.41
N LYS A 5 1.87 -28.80 -17.68
CA LYS A 5 3.09 -28.70 -18.48
C LYS A 5 4.04 -27.64 -17.90
N ALA A 6 3.55 -26.48 -17.55
CA ALA A 6 4.33 -25.40 -16.93
C ALA A 6 4.95 -25.86 -15.59
N ALA A 7 4.16 -26.51 -14.73
CA ALA A 7 4.64 -27.06 -13.47
C ALA A 7 5.74 -28.12 -13.67
N ARG A 8 5.56 -29.02 -14.63
CA ARG A 8 6.58 -30.03 -14.96
C ARG A 8 7.86 -29.43 -15.54
N THR A 9 7.74 -28.38 -16.36
CA THR A 9 8.90 -27.67 -16.91
C THR A 9 9.67 -26.95 -15.80
N ALA A 10 8.96 -26.29 -14.88
CA ALA A 10 9.58 -25.62 -13.72
C ALA A 10 10.27 -26.63 -12.79
N ALA A 11 9.65 -27.79 -12.54
CA ALA A 11 10.23 -28.86 -11.74
C ALA A 11 11.48 -29.45 -12.40
N ALA A 12 11.48 -29.66 -13.74
CA ALA A 12 12.61 -30.18 -14.49
C ALA A 12 13.81 -29.22 -14.49
N GLY A 13 13.58 -27.89 -14.56
CA GLY A 13 14.64 -26.87 -14.48
C GLY A 13 15.37 -26.85 -13.13
N ARG A 14 14.77 -27.36 -12.07
CA ARG A 14 15.34 -27.43 -10.73
C ARG A 14 16.35 -28.56 -10.56
N VAL A 15 16.21 -29.64 -11.33
CA VAL A 15 17.05 -30.85 -11.23
C VAL A 15 18.51 -30.55 -11.59
N GLY A 16 18.75 -29.59 -12.50
CA GLY A 16 20.12 -29.23 -12.92
C GLY A 16 20.90 -28.32 -11.98
N ALA A 17 20.21 -27.63 -11.05
CA ALA A 17 20.82 -26.56 -10.25
C ALA A 17 21.13 -26.94 -8.79
N LEU A 18 20.48 -27.97 -8.21
CA LEU A 18 20.51 -28.21 -6.76
C LEU A 18 20.75 -29.68 -6.33
N GLY A 19 21.15 -30.58 -7.21
CA GLY A 19 21.44 -32.00 -6.84
C GLY A 19 20.15 -32.81 -6.57
N GLU A 20 19.90 -33.21 -5.35
CA GLU A 20 18.71 -34.04 -5.04
C GLU A 20 17.40 -33.26 -5.09
N VAL A 21 16.44 -33.80 -5.85
CA VAL A 21 15.06 -33.29 -5.87
C VAL A 21 14.32 -33.81 -4.63
N THR A 22 14.06 -32.99 -3.66
CA THR A 22 13.13 -33.36 -2.60
C THR A 22 11.72 -33.48 -3.19
N ARG A 23 11.20 -34.70 -3.19
CA ARG A 23 9.84 -34.96 -3.61
C ARG A 23 8.89 -34.41 -2.57
N ILE A 24 8.16 -33.35 -2.92
CA ILE A 24 7.12 -32.78 -2.08
C ILE A 24 5.82 -33.55 -2.40
N GLU A 25 5.27 -34.23 -1.42
CA GLU A 25 3.91 -34.77 -1.51
C GLU A 25 2.95 -33.61 -1.16
N ALA A 26 2.13 -33.24 -2.13
CA ALA A 26 1.09 -32.25 -1.90
C ALA A 26 0.02 -32.85 -0.96
N LYS A 27 -0.35 -32.12 0.07
CA LYS A 27 -1.47 -32.46 0.92
C LYS A 27 -2.79 -32.13 0.21
N ASP A 28 -3.87 -32.78 0.63
CA ASP A 28 -5.20 -32.42 0.19
C ASP A 28 -5.53 -30.98 0.61
N PHE A 29 -6.18 -30.25 -0.29
CA PHE A 29 -6.55 -28.87 0.00
C PHE A 29 -7.65 -28.79 1.06
N SER A 30 -7.41 -27.97 2.06
CA SER A 30 -8.38 -27.62 3.11
C SER A 30 -8.76 -26.15 2.94
N PRO A 31 -9.95 -25.86 2.39
CA PRO A 31 -10.42 -24.50 2.25
C PRO A 31 -10.49 -23.78 3.59
N VAL A 32 -9.83 -22.66 3.73
CA VAL A 32 -9.88 -21.79 4.88
C VAL A 32 -10.53 -20.48 4.45
N ARG A 33 -11.55 -20.06 5.18
CA ARG A 33 -12.18 -18.75 5.00
C ARG A 33 -11.79 -17.87 6.16
N PHE A 34 -11.34 -16.68 5.84
CA PHE A 34 -11.06 -15.64 6.81
C PHE A 34 -12.19 -14.60 6.73
N ASP A 35 -12.61 -14.11 7.88
CA ASP A 35 -13.55 -13.00 7.92
C ASP A 35 -12.87 -11.76 7.33
N SER A 36 -13.60 -11.03 6.49
CA SER A 36 -13.10 -9.77 5.97
C SER A 36 -12.96 -8.77 7.12
N ILE A 37 -11.81 -8.10 7.18
CA ILE A 37 -11.61 -6.95 8.08
C ILE A 37 -12.23 -5.67 7.53
N HIS A 38 -12.74 -5.72 6.30
CA HIS A 38 -13.33 -4.58 5.61
C HIS A 38 -14.84 -4.71 5.55
N THR A 39 -15.54 -3.58 5.65
CA THR A 39 -16.97 -3.53 5.42
C THR A 39 -17.22 -3.42 3.92
N TYR A 40 -17.93 -4.39 3.37
CA TYR A 40 -18.36 -4.38 1.97
C TYR A 40 -19.87 -4.16 1.90
N GLY A 41 -20.27 -3.22 1.05
CA GLY A 41 -21.67 -2.91 0.72
C GLY A 41 -21.86 -3.00 -0.79
N THR A 42 -22.34 -1.91 -1.38
CA THR A 42 -22.54 -1.80 -2.85
C THR A 42 -21.21 -2.04 -3.57
N LYS A 43 -21.24 -2.95 -4.51
CA LYS A 43 -20.06 -3.25 -5.33
C LYS A 43 -19.78 -2.11 -6.31
N PRO A 44 -18.53 -1.96 -6.78
CA PRO A 44 -18.14 -0.88 -7.68
C PRO A 44 -19.04 -0.71 -8.90
N TRP A 45 -19.47 -1.80 -9.50
CA TRP A 45 -20.35 -1.77 -10.70
C TRP A 45 -21.83 -1.52 -10.39
N GLU A 46 -22.24 -1.57 -9.14
CA GLU A 46 -23.61 -1.34 -8.68
C GLU A 46 -23.83 0.12 -8.23
N TYR A 47 -22.74 0.84 -7.90
CA TYR A 47 -22.82 2.23 -7.51
C TYR A 47 -23.21 3.12 -8.68
N ASP A 48 -24.14 4.02 -8.46
CA ASP A 48 -24.79 4.84 -9.49
C ASP A 48 -23.76 5.64 -10.33
N ARG A 49 -23.83 5.46 -11.65
CA ARG A 49 -22.93 6.11 -12.61
C ARG A 49 -23.08 7.63 -12.63
N ASP A 50 -24.33 8.12 -12.50
CA ASP A 50 -24.59 9.58 -12.56
C ASP A 50 -24.08 10.25 -11.28
N LYS A 51 -24.15 9.56 -10.14
CA LYS A 51 -23.47 10.01 -8.92
C LYS A 51 -21.95 10.12 -9.12
N LYS A 52 -21.31 9.08 -9.68
CA LYS A 52 -19.86 9.12 -10.00
C LYS A 52 -19.50 10.33 -10.85
N PHE A 53 -20.27 10.55 -11.91
CA PHE A 53 -20.07 11.70 -12.79
C PHE A 53 -20.29 13.02 -12.06
N SER A 54 -21.31 13.11 -11.21
CA SER A 54 -21.59 14.30 -10.39
C SER A 54 -20.40 14.64 -9.48
N HIS A 55 -19.78 13.64 -8.83
CA HIS A 55 -18.61 13.85 -7.99
C HIS A 55 -17.42 14.42 -8.79
N LEU A 56 -17.14 13.87 -9.98
CA LEU A 56 -16.08 14.39 -10.85
C LEU A 56 -16.35 15.84 -11.27
N MET A 57 -17.59 16.15 -11.64
CA MET A 57 -17.96 17.51 -12.05
C MET A 57 -17.92 18.51 -10.89
N ARG A 58 -18.14 18.08 -9.64
CA ARG A 58 -17.98 18.92 -8.45
C ARG A 58 -16.53 19.32 -8.26
N MET A 59 -15.57 18.36 -8.39
CA MET A 59 -14.13 18.63 -8.32
C MET A 59 -13.68 19.62 -9.41
N ASP A 60 -14.06 19.36 -10.66
CA ASP A 60 -13.71 20.25 -11.80
C ASP A 60 -14.18 21.69 -11.57
N ARG A 61 -15.47 21.85 -11.23
CA ARG A 61 -16.05 23.18 -10.97
C ARG A 61 -15.39 23.88 -9.78
N ALA A 62 -15.12 23.16 -8.70
CA ALA A 62 -14.49 23.73 -7.51
C ALA A 62 -13.08 24.21 -7.81
N ALA A 63 -12.27 23.39 -8.50
CA ALA A 63 -10.93 23.77 -8.91
C ALA A 63 -10.93 24.99 -9.82
N ARG A 64 -11.73 24.98 -10.90
CA ARG A 64 -11.80 26.12 -11.85
C ARG A 64 -12.38 27.37 -11.20
N GLY A 65 -13.34 27.25 -10.29
CA GLY A 65 -13.89 28.37 -9.52
C GLY A 65 -12.90 28.97 -8.51
N ARG A 66 -11.86 28.21 -8.09
CA ARG A 66 -10.88 28.66 -7.09
C ARG A 66 -9.82 29.59 -7.67
N SER A 67 -9.48 29.48 -8.96
CA SER A 67 -8.48 30.34 -9.61
C SER A 67 -8.67 30.40 -11.11
N THR A 68 -8.50 31.60 -11.68
CA THR A 68 -8.45 31.84 -13.13
C THR A 68 -7.16 31.27 -13.77
N LEU A 69 -6.15 30.93 -12.96
CA LEU A 69 -4.90 30.31 -13.43
C LEU A 69 -5.04 28.82 -13.71
N VAL A 70 -6.15 28.18 -13.36
CA VAL A 70 -6.38 26.75 -13.61
C VAL A 70 -6.51 26.52 -15.13
N SER A 71 -5.49 25.89 -15.71
CA SER A 71 -5.46 25.51 -17.13
C SER A 71 -6.06 24.10 -17.33
N GLN A 72 -5.77 23.15 -16.45
CA GLN A 72 -6.23 21.75 -16.54
C GLN A 72 -6.71 21.21 -15.22
N VAL A 73 -7.76 20.38 -15.26
CA VAL A 73 -8.26 19.61 -14.11
C VAL A 73 -8.56 18.19 -14.58
N GLU A 74 -7.99 17.20 -13.93
CA GLU A 74 -8.18 15.78 -14.20
C GLU A 74 -8.73 15.05 -12.96
N PRO A 75 -10.03 15.09 -12.72
CA PRO A 75 -10.65 14.34 -11.65
C PRO A 75 -10.88 12.89 -12.06
N MET A 76 -10.57 11.93 -11.20
CA MET A 76 -10.70 10.50 -11.49
C MET A 76 -11.24 9.73 -10.29
N LEU A 77 -12.17 8.81 -10.54
CA LEU A 77 -12.58 7.78 -9.61
C LEU A 77 -12.10 6.42 -10.13
N ILE A 78 -11.45 5.65 -9.29
CA ILE A 78 -11.02 4.28 -9.59
C ILE A 78 -11.68 3.33 -8.63
N GLU A 79 -12.28 2.30 -9.17
CA GLU A 79 -12.88 1.19 -8.46
C GLU A 79 -12.31 -0.12 -9.00
N LYS A 80 -11.97 -1.03 -8.11
CA LYS A 80 -11.43 -2.33 -8.48
C LYS A 80 -11.91 -3.38 -7.49
N THR A 81 -12.48 -4.49 -7.99
CA THR A 81 -12.67 -5.71 -7.22
C THR A 81 -11.62 -6.72 -7.63
N GLN A 82 -10.92 -7.26 -6.65
CA GLN A 82 -9.91 -8.29 -6.85
C GLN A 82 -10.31 -9.53 -6.04
N LYS A 83 -10.47 -10.67 -6.71
CA LYS A 83 -10.64 -11.99 -6.09
C LYS A 83 -9.32 -12.70 -6.09
N ILE A 84 -8.93 -13.21 -4.94
CA ILE A 84 -7.64 -13.83 -4.68
C ILE A 84 -7.86 -15.25 -4.24
N LEU A 85 -7.03 -16.15 -4.76
CA LEU A 85 -6.90 -17.52 -4.29
C LEU A 85 -5.43 -17.79 -4.06
N VAL A 86 -5.08 -18.21 -2.86
CA VAL A 86 -3.75 -18.72 -2.51
C VAL A 86 -3.86 -20.18 -2.17
N ALA A 87 -3.07 -21.02 -2.86
CA ALA A 87 -3.01 -22.44 -2.57
C ALA A 87 -1.54 -22.91 -2.59
N ASN A 88 -1.17 -23.79 -1.69
CA ASN A 88 0.19 -24.32 -1.58
C ASN A 88 0.24 -25.83 -1.35
N SER A 89 1.45 -26.41 -1.42
CA SER A 89 1.68 -27.85 -1.23
C SER A 89 1.44 -28.35 0.19
N GLU A 90 1.26 -27.45 1.16
CA GLU A 90 0.94 -27.82 2.54
C GLU A 90 -0.57 -28.01 2.77
N GLY A 91 -1.37 -27.87 1.70
CA GLY A 91 -2.80 -28.04 1.69
C GLY A 91 -3.61 -26.78 1.96
N LEU A 92 -2.95 -25.62 2.03
CA LEU A 92 -3.66 -24.34 2.15
C LEU A 92 -4.48 -24.08 0.89
N TRP A 93 -5.72 -23.63 1.11
CA TRP A 93 -6.60 -23.02 0.12
C TRP A 93 -7.30 -21.85 0.79
N ALA A 94 -6.83 -20.64 0.53
CA ALA A 94 -7.34 -19.41 1.13
C ALA A 94 -7.89 -18.48 0.05
N GLU A 95 -9.09 -17.95 0.27
CA GLU A 95 -9.76 -17.03 -0.65
C GLU A 95 -9.99 -15.68 0.04
N ASP A 96 -9.86 -14.60 -0.74
CA ASP A 96 -10.14 -13.23 -0.30
C ASP A 96 -10.78 -12.44 -1.43
N GLU A 97 -11.64 -11.46 -1.10
CA GLU A 97 -12.18 -10.49 -2.04
C GLU A 97 -11.85 -9.09 -1.54
N ARG A 98 -11.18 -8.28 -2.38
CA ARG A 98 -10.71 -6.94 -2.06
C ARG A 98 -11.40 -5.93 -2.97
N ASN A 99 -12.18 -5.02 -2.40
CA ASN A 99 -12.82 -3.93 -3.13
C ASN A 99 -12.08 -2.63 -2.82
N TYR A 100 -11.43 -2.07 -3.83
CA TYR A 100 -10.69 -0.81 -3.75
C TYR A 100 -11.53 0.30 -4.34
N VAL A 101 -11.62 1.40 -3.61
CA VAL A 101 -12.23 2.66 -4.07
C VAL A 101 -11.24 3.79 -3.86
N ARG A 102 -11.04 4.61 -4.89
CA ARG A 102 -10.03 5.67 -4.88
C ARG A 102 -10.49 6.88 -5.68
N VAL A 103 -10.15 8.05 -5.19
CA VAL A 103 -10.33 9.33 -5.86
C VAL A 103 -8.98 10.00 -6.08
N PHE A 104 -8.87 10.66 -7.22
CA PHE A 104 -7.75 11.52 -7.58
C PHE A 104 -8.28 12.83 -8.11
N VAL A 105 -7.51 13.88 -7.94
CA VAL A 105 -7.61 15.10 -8.73
C VAL A 105 -6.22 15.63 -8.98
N ASP A 106 -5.90 15.83 -10.23
CA ASP A 106 -4.69 16.51 -10.67
C ASP A 106 -5.11 17.88 -11.24
N VAL A 107 -4.42 18.95 -10.84
CA VAL A 107 -4.72 20.31 -11.28
C VAL A 107 -3.42 20.96 -11.74
N THR A 108 -3.46 21.56 -12.93
CA THR A 108 -2.37 22.36 -13.47
C THR A 108 -2.77 23.84 -13.49
N LEU A 109 -1.91 24.67 -12.92
CA LEU A 109 -1.98 26.13 -13.03
C LEU A 109 -1.00 26.61 -14.08
N GLU A 110 -1.34 27.70 -14.73
CA GLU A 110 -0.46 28.41 -15.69
C GLU A 110 -0.53 29.90 -15.45
N ASP A 111 0.63 30.54 -15.32
CA ASP A 111 0.78 31.98 -15.24
C ASP A 111 2.05 32.43 -15.98
N GLN A 112 1.90 33.33 -16.94
CA GLN A 112 3.00 33.92 -17.73
C GLN A 112 3.96 32.87 -18.36
N GLY A 113 3.41 31.71 -18.74
CA GLY A 113 4.21 30.62 -19.35
C GLY A 113 4.89 29.69 -18.32
N VAL A 114 4.72 29.95 -17.03
CA VAL A 114 5.11 29.02 -15.95
C VAL A 114 3.94 28.11 -15.63
N GLN A 115 4.20 26.82 -15.51
CA GLN A 115 3.20 25.81 -15.14
C GLN A 115 3.59 25.09 -13.86
N GLU A 116 2.60 24.80 -13.02
CA GLU A 116 2.74 23.99 -11.82
C GLU A 116 1.57 23.03 -11.73
N SER A 117 1.87 21.74 -11.49
CA SER A 117 0.87 20.69 -11.32
C SER A 117 0.92 20.12 -9.91
N GLN A 118 -0.23 20.07 -9.28
CA GLN A 118 -0.39 19.47 -7.97
C GLN A 118 -1.55 18.48 -7.96
N HIS A 119 -1.55 17.59 -6.99
CA HIS A 119 -2.57 16.53 -6.91
C HIS A 119 -3.00 16.24 -5.48
N ALA A 120 -4.20 15.68 -5.36
CA ALA A 120 -4.64 15.01 -4.15
C ALA A 120 -5.20 13.62 -4.46
N ARG A 121 -5.06 12.74 -3.49
CA ARG A 121 -5.48 11.35 -3.61
C ARG A 121 -6.04 10.88 -2.28
N ALA A 122 -7.16 10.15 -2.33
CA ALA A 122 -7.70 9.44 -1.19
C ALA A 122 -8.22 8.07 -1.65
N GLY A 123 -8.19 7.09 -0.77
CA GLY A 123 -8.66 5.75 -1.11
C GLY A 123 -8.75 4.85 0.10
N ARG A 124 -9.54 3.80 -0.05
CA ARG A 124 -9.71 2.76 0.98
C ARG A 124 -10.10 1.42 0.35
N LEU A 125 -10.05 0.38 1.15
CA LEU A 125 -10.80 -0.84 0.87
C LEU A 125 -12.18 -0.73 1.50
N GLY A 126 -13.22 -1.16 0.77
CA GLY A 126 -14.58 -1.11 1.28
C GLY A 126 -15.62 -0.97 0.19
N THR A 127 -16.61 -0.15 0.44
CA THR A 127 -17.79 0.07 -0.40
C THR A 127 -17.71 1.39 -1.16
N SER A 128 -18.35 1.44 -2.32
CA SER A 128 -18.40 2.64 -3.16
C SER A 128 -19.21 3.79 -2.55
N GLU A 129 -20.09 3.52 -1.58
CA GLU A 129 -20.79 4.57 -0.82
C GLU A 129 -19.80 5.47 -0.05
N TRP A 130 -18.57 5.05 0.13
CA TRP A 130 -17.54 5.91 0.70
C TRP A 130 -17.37 7.21 -0.10
N PHE A 131 -17.59 7.20 -1.40
CA PHE A 131 -17.55 8.42 -2.20
C PHE A 131 -18.55 9.46 -1.72
N ASP A 132 -19.71 9.06 -1.18
CA ASP A 132 -20.70 10.00 -0.63
C ASP A 132 -20.19 10.73 0.64
N THR A 133 -19.10 10.27 1.25
CA THR A 133 -18.48 10.88 2.44
C THR A 133 -17.27 11.77 2.12
N VAL A 134 -16.81 11.80 0.87
CA VAL A 134 -15.64 12.58 0.45
C VAL A 134 -16.04 14.02 0.17
N ASP A 135 -15.31 14.95 0.76
CA ASP A 135 -15.43 16.38 0.42
C ASP A 135 -14.62 16.68 -0.85
N PHE A 136 -15.23 16.44 -1.99
CA PHE A 136 -14.62 16.61 -3.31
C PHE A 136 -14.26 18.06 -3.60
N GLU A 137 -15.06 19.02 -3.16
CA GLU A 137 -14.83 20.44 -3.37
C GLU A 137 -13.60 20.90 -2.58
N HIS A 138 -13.53 20.54 -1.30
CA HIS A 138 -12.38 20.88 -0.47
C HIS A 138 -11.11 20.25 -1.02
N MET A 139 -11.17 18.95 -1.40
CA MET A 139 -10.04 18.26 -2.00
C MET A 139 -9.49 18.97 -3.23
N ALA A 140 -10.36 19.43 -4.13
CA ALA A 140 -9.97 20.12 -5.36
C ALA A 140 -9.44 21.53 -5.08
N THR A 141 -10.07 22.29 -4.17
CA THR A 141 -9.62 23.66 -3.83
C THR A 141 -8.29 23.66 -3.09
N ASP A 142 -8.04 22.70 -2.21
CA ASP A 142 -6.75 22.51 -1.52
C ASP A 142 -5.59 22.29 -2.53
N VAL A 143 -5.83 21.47 -3.55
CA VAL A 143 -4.85 21.25 -4.64
C VAL A 143 -4.51 22.56 -5.36
N VAL A 144 -5.54 23.36 -5.69
CA VAL A 144 -5.33 24.67 -6.34
C VAL A 144 -4.53 25.61 -5.44
N ASP A 145 -4.84 25.66 -4.14
CA ASP A 145 -4.14 26.54 -3.21
C ASP A 145 -2.66 26.14 -3.05
N ARG A 146 -2.37 24.85 -2.97
CA ARG A 146 -0.98 24.34 -2.95
C ARG A 146 -0.25 24.66 -4.26
N ALA A 147 -0.89 24.45 -5.39
CA ALA A 147 -0.30 24.77 -6.69
C ALA A 147 0.00 26.29 -6.82
N LYS A 148 -0.87 27.18 -6.31
CA LYS A 148 -0.58 28.62 -6.28
C LYS A 148 0.66 28.97 -5.48
N VAL A 149 0.87 28.32 -4.33
CA VAL A 149 2.07 28.55 -3.50
C VAL A 149 3.33 28.14 -4.25
N LEU A 150 3.26 27.05 -5.00
CA LEU A 150 4.42 26.48 -5.68
C LEU A 150 4.71 27.11 -7.05
N LEU A 151 3.71 27.68 -7.70
CA LEU A 151 3.82 28.20 -9.08
C LEU A 151 4.98 29.22 -9.25
N HIS A 152 5.23 30.01 -8.23
CA HIS A 152 6.34 31.00 -8.21
C HIS A 152 7.25 30.82 -6.98
N ALA A 153 7.27 29.62 -6.39
CA ALA A 153 8.13 29.34 -5.23
C ALA A 153 9.61 29.35 -5.63
N ALA A 154 10.45 29.90 -4.77
CA ALA A 154 11.89 29.74 -4.89
C ALA A 154 12.31 28.31 -4.50
N PHE A 155 13.48 27.90 -4.96
CA PHE A 155 14.04 26.60 -4.54
C PHE A 155 14.29 26.57 -3.02
N ALA A 156 13.97 25.42 -2.42
CA ALA A 156 14.30 25.20 -1.02
C ALA A 156 15.82 25.24 -0.81
N PRO A 157 16.30 25.76 0.33
CA PRO A 157 17.73 25.76 0.65
C PRO A 157 18.23 24.30 0.78
N ALA A 158 19.42 24.04 0.22
CA ALA A 158 20.13 22.77 0.39
C ALA A 158 21.10 22.86 1.58
N GLY A 159 21.19 21.81 2.38
CA GLY A 159 22.11 21.75 3.50
C GLY A 159 21.59 20.89 4.65
N GLU A 160 22.39 20.77 5.70
CA GLU A 160 21.99 20.11 6.93
C GLU A 160 21.15 21.07 7.78
N MET A 161 19.94 20.65 8.11
CA MET A 161 19.00 21.46 8.88
C MET A 161 17.98 20.58 9.62
N PRO A 162 17.38 21.07 10.71
CA PRO A 162 16.24 20.40 11.33
C PRO A 162 15.06 20.31 10.36
N VAL A 163 14.45 19.12 10.27
CA VAL A 163 13.30 18.85 9.38
C VAL A 163 12.12 18.39 10.22
N ILE A 164 10.97 19.01 10.00
CA ILE A 164 9.69 18.54 10.53
C ILE A 164 8.98 17.80 9.40
N ILE A 165 8.62 16.54 9.66
CA ILE A 165 7.88 15.70 8.71
C ILE A 165 6.44 15.63 9.22
N ASP A 166 5.49 16.10 8.38
CA ASP A 166 4.07 16.01 8.69
C ASP A 166 3.59 14.57 8.60
N ASN A 167 2.48 14.26 9.27
CA ASN A 167 1.88 12.92 9.26
C ASN A 167 1.29 12.55 7.88
N GLY A 168 0.78 11.35 7.74
CA GLY A 168 0.21 10.84 6.49
C GLY A 168 1.30 10.42 5.50
N PHE A 169 1.34 11.03 4.32
CA PHE A 169 2.31 10.64 3.27
C PHE A 169 3.77 10.88 3.68
N GLY A 170 4.04 11.78 4.60
CA GLY A 170 5.37 11.96 5.21
C GLY A 170 5.91 10.69 5.87
N GLY A 171 5.03 9.77 6.33
CA GLY A 171 5.41 8.46 6.86
C GLY A 171 6.09 7.53 5.85
N VAL A 172 5.96 7.80 4.55
CA VAL A 172 6.66 7.04 3.49
C VAL A 172 8.19 7.14 3.66
N ILE A 173 8.70 8.22 4.20
CA ILE A 173 10.15 8.33 4.46
C ILE A 173 10.62 7.27 5.46
N PHE A 174 9.81 6.93 6.47
CA PHE A 174 10.11 5.83 7.38
C PHE A 174 10.05 4.47 6.66
N HIS A 175 9.07 4.28 5.79
CA HIS A 175 8.92 3.07 4.97
C HIS A 175 10.17 2.84 4.11
N GLU A 176 10.64 3.85 3.38
CA GLU A 176 11.82 3.75 2.52
C GLU A 176 13.13 3.63 3.32
N ALA A 177 13.29 4.42 4.37
CA ALA A 177 14.53 4.43 5.15
C ALA A 177 14.69 3.22 6.09
N CYS A 178 13.59 2.68 6.60
CA CYS A 178 13.60 1.64 7.62
C CYS A 178 12.78 0.41 7.24
N GLY A 179 11.57 0.60 6.71
CA GLY A 179 10.61 -0.48 6.45
C GLY A 179 11.21 -1.60 5.61
N HIS A 180 11.69 -1.30 4.43
CA HIS A 180 12.34 -2.28 3.54
C HIS A 180 13.58 -2.92 4.16
N GLY A 181 14.32 -2.17 4.96
CA GLY A 181 15.49 -2.71 5.70
C GLY A 181 15.12 -3.68 6.83
N LEU A 182 13.88 -3.62 7.32
CA LEU A 182 13.36 -4.50 8.36
C LEU A 182 12.67 -5.77 7.81
N GLU A 183 12.57 -5.92 6.49
CA GLU A 183 12.06 -7.14 5.86
C GLU A 183 13.08 -8.28 5.91
N THR A 184 12.63 -9.49 6.22
CA THR A 184 13.53 -10.67 6.24
C THR A 184 14.11 -11.00 4.87
N THR A 185 13.52 -10.55 3.78
CA THR A 185 14.09 -10.63 2.43
C THR A 185 15.47 -9.96 2.32
N SER A 186 15.70 -8.90 3.09
CA SER A 186 16.98 -8.18 3.18
C SER A 186 17.84 -8.69 4.34
N VAL A 187 17.24 -8.91 5.51
CA VAL A 187 17.93 -9.35 6.74
C VAL A 187 18.56 -10.72 6.58
N ALA A 188 17.85 -11.70 6.00
CA ALA A 188 18.35 -13.07 5.79
C ALA A 188 19.58 -13.13 4.86
N LYS A 189 19.74 -12.16 3.99
CA LYS A 189 20.89 -12.05 3.06
C LYS A 189 22.05 -11.23 3.61
N GLY A 190 21.92 -10.67 4.83
CA GLY A 190 22.92 -9.75 5.39
C GLY A 190 22.99 -8.39 4.67
N ALA A 191 21.95 -8.05 3.87
CA ALA A 191 21.92 -6.87 3.03
C ALA A 191 21.26 -5.65 3.70
N SER A 192 20.95 -5.74 4.98
CA SER A 192 20.32 -4.65 5.74
C SER A 192 21.24 -4.14 6.86
N VAL A 193 21.21 -2.84 7.10
CA VAL A 193 21.87 -2.21 8.25
C VAL A 193 21.30 -2.67 9.59
N PHE A 194 20.12 -3.30 9.58
CA PHE A 194 19.43 -3.81 10.77
C PHE A 194 19.77 -5.27 11.09
N CYS A 195 20.63 -5.92 10.30
CA CYS A 195 21.03 -7.31 10.55
C CYS A 195 21.69 -7.45 11.92
N GLY A 196 21.24 -8.43 12.70
CA GLY A 196 21.79 -8.73 14.04
C GLY A 196 21.44 -7.72 15.13
N LYS A 197 20.64 -6.71 14.86
CA LYS A 197 20.35 -5.62 15.80
C LYS A 197 19.08 -5.82 16.65
N MET A 198 18.55 -7.01 16.68
CA MET A 198 17.39 -7.31 17.55
C MET A 198 17.70 -6.98 19.00
N GLY A 199 16.85 -6.17 19.64
CA GLY A 199 17.02 -5.71 21.02
C GLY A 199 17.93 -4.47 21.18
N GLU A 200 18.55 -4.00 20.12
CA GLU A 200 19.38 -2.77 20.18
C GLU A 200 18.51 -1.50 20.10
N LYS A 201 19.01 -0.42 20.70
CA LYS A 201 18.44 0.91 20.57
C LYS A 201 18.83 1.49 19.21
N LEU A 202 17.85 1.68 18.32
CA LEU A 202 18.04 2.20 16.96
C LEU A 202 17.57 3.64 16.78
N ALA A 203 16.69 4.11 17.68
CA ALA A 203 16.11 5.44 17.62
C ALA A 203 15.92 6.03 19.02
N GLU A 204 15.46 7.27 19.09
CA GLU A 204 15.11 7.87 20.37
C GLU A 204 13.90 7.19 21.02
N SER A 205 13.82 7.26 22.34
CA SER A 205 12.77 6.56 23.10
C SER A 205 11.34 7.02 22.82
N CYS A 206 11.15 8.15 22.16
CA CYS A 206 9.84 8.61 21.69
C CYS A 206 9.38 7.89 20.41
N VAL A 207 10.24 7.08 19.76
CA VAL A 207 9.93 6.42 18.49
C VAL A 207 9.38 5.02 18.76
N THR A 208 8.14 4.79 18.32
CA THR A 208 7.54 3.46 18.22
C THR A 208 7.02 3.27 16.80
N ALA A 209 7.48 2.21 16.14
CA ALA A 209 7.09 1.88 14.77
C ALA A 209 6.33 0.54 14.74
N ILE A 210 5.20 0.56 14.05
CA ILE A 210 4.28 -0.57 13.99
C ILE A 210 3.91 -0.81 12.52
N ASP A 211 3.98 -2.07 12.09
CA ASP A 211 3.34 -2.57 10.88
C ASP A 211 2.01 -3.20 11.25
N ASP A 212 0.89 -2.65 10.73
CA ASP A 212 -0.45 -3.08 11.10
C ASP A 212 -1.33 -3.27 9.87
N GLY A 213 -1.45 -4.53 9.44
CA GLY A 213 -2.32 -4.92 8.33
C GLY A 213 -3.80 -5.10 8.71
N THR A 214 -4.19 -4.86 9.96
CA THR A 214 -5.53 -5.19 10.50
C THR A 214 -6.48 -4.02 10.62
N ILE A 215 -6.05 -2.80 10.25
CA ILE A 215 -6.88 -1.59 10.38
C ILE A 215 -8.00 -1.62 9.35
N ALA A 216 -9.24 -1.73 9.82
CA ALA A 216 -10.41 -1.87 8.96
C ALA A 216 -10.53 -0.73 7.93
N ASN A 217 -10.88 -1.10 6.71
CA ASN A 217 -11.11 -0.19 5.60
C ASN A 217 -9.94 0.75 5.22
N THR A 218 -8.74 0.48 5.66
CA THR A 218 -7.54 1.23 5.30
C THR A 218 -6.93 0.68 4.02
N TRP A 219 -6.33 1.54 3.18
CA TRP A 219 -5.81 1.20 1.86
C TRP A 219 -4.82 0.03 1.86
N GLY A 220 -3.94 -0.05 2.85
CA GLY A 220 -2.89 -1.08 2.95
C GLY A 220 -3.26 -2.32 3.76
N SER A 221 -4.43 -2.35 4.40
CA SER A 221 -4.82 -3.48 5.25
C SER A 221 -5.51 -4.58 4.45
N LEU A 222 -5.26 -5.84 4.80
CA LEU A 222 -5.76 -7.02 4.09
C LEU A 222 -6.22 -8.07 5.09
N ALA A 223 -7.18 -8.92 4.73
CA ALA A 223 -7.58 -10.05 5.57
C ALA A 223 -6.48 -11.12 5.58
N ILE A 224 -5.90 -11.39 4.42
CA ILE A 224 -4.79 -12.32 4.26
C ILE A 224 -3.68 -11.68 3.43
N ASP A 225 -2.43 -12.09 3.66
CA ASP A 225 -1.29 -11.72 2.84
C ASP A 225 -1.20 -12.57 1.54
N ASP A 226 -0.14 -12.36 0.76
CA ASP A 226 0.06 -13.09 -0.50
C ASP A 226 0.54 -14.55 -0.30
N GLU A 227 0.79 -14.96 0.94
CA GLU A 227 1.04 -16.36 1.31
C GLU A 227 -0.23 -17.04 1.90
N GLY A 228 -1.37 -16.32 1.92
CA GLY A 228 -2.66 -16.80 2.41
C GLY A 228 -2.77 -16.84 3.94
N MET A 229 -1.92 -16.11 4.64
CA MET A 229 -1.95 -16.03 6.10
C MET A 229 -2.68 -14.77 6.57
N PRO A 230 -3.40 -14.84 7.71
CA PRO A 230 -4.02 -13.66 8.30
C PRO A 230 -2.99 -12.57 8.57
N THR A 231 -3.33 -11.33 8.23
CA THR A 231 -2.51 -10.18 8.60
C THR A 231 -2.56 -9.93 10.10
N LYS A 232 -1.57 -9.24 10.61
CA LYS A 232 -1.44 -8.94 12.04
C LYS A 232 -0.84 -7.57 12.29
N LYS A 233 -0.88 -7.15 13.54
CA LYS A 233 -0.16 -6.01 14.04
C LYS A 233 1.20 -6.45 14.56
N THR A 234 2.28 -5.89 14.03
CA THR A 234 3.66 -6.20 14.41
C THR A 234 4.34 -4.94 14.93
N VAL A 235 4.83 -4.97 16.17
CA VAL A 235 5.65 -3.89 16.72
C VAL A 235 7.09 -4.10 16.24
N LEU A 236 7.56 -3.23 15.37
CA LEU A 236 8.92 -3.28 14.80
C LEU A 236 9.94 -2.63 15.75
N ILE A 237 9.64 -1.41 16.18
CA ILE A 237 10.46 -0.65 17.13
C ILE A 237 9.54 -0.19 18.27
N GLU A 238 9.95 -0.38 19.49
CA GLU A 238 9.22 0.09 20.68
C GLU A 238 10.16 0.91 21.54
N ASN A 239 9.78 2.16 21.81
CA ASN A 239 10.60 3.09 22.63
C ASN A 239 12.05 3.16 22.13
N GLY A 240 12.25 3.18 20.84
CA GLY A 240 13.54 3.24 20.17
C GLY A 240 14.29 1.91 20.04
N VAL A 241 13.76 0.81 20.58
CA VAL A 241 14.41 -0.52 20.58
C VAL A 241 13.80 -1.42 19.53
N LEU A 242 14.62 -2.08 18.69
CA LEU A 242 14.18 -3.05 17.70
C LEU A 242 13.58 -4.28 18.37
N LYS A 243 12.30 -4.57 18.09
CA LYS A 243 11.54 -5.69 18.70
C LYS A 243 11.26 -6.81 17.72
N SER A 244 11.09 -6.51 16.45
CA SER A 244 10.77 -7.50 15.43
C SER A 244 11.23 -7.05 14.04
N TYR A 245 11.36 -8.02 13.16
CA TYR A 245 11.44 -7.81 11.72
C TYR A 245 10.07 -8.05 11.07
N ILE A 246 9.93 -7.68 9.80
CA ILE A 246 8.80 -8.07 8.96
C ILE A 246 9.16 -9.44 8.37
N VAL A 247 8.46 -10.49 8.81
CA VAL A 247 8.83 -11.88 8.56
C VAL A 247 7.80 -12.56 7.67
N ASP A 248 8.23 -12.99 6.47
CA ASP A 248 7.48 -13.86 5.58
C ASP A 248 7.82 -15.35 5.83
N GLY A 249 7.13 -16.26 5.15
CA GLY A 249 7.34 -17.69 5.33
C GLY A 249 8.74 -18.18 4.95
N MET A 250 9.36 -17.56 3.94
CA MET A 250 10.74 -17.87 3.55
C MET A 250 11.72 -17.31 4.57
N GLY A 251 11.53 -16.06 4.99
CA GLY A 251 12.35 -15.43 6.00
C GLY A 251 12.31 -16.16 7.34
N ALA A 252 11.14 -16.64 7.75
CA ALA A 252 11.02 -17.48 8.96
C ALA A 252 11.90 -18.75 8.88
N LYS A 253 11.90 -19.43 7.72
CA LYS A 253 12.74 -20.63 7.51
C LYS A 253 14.22 -20.33 7.49
N GLN A 254 14.62 -19.16 6.97
CA GLN A 254 16.04 -18.79 6.84
C GLN A 254 16.61 -18.20 8.12
N THR A 255 15.83 -17.43 8.87
CA THR A 255 16.30 -16.68 10.03
C THR A 255 15.92 -17.30 11.37
N GLY A 256 14.91 -18.16 11.41
CA GLY A 256 14.33 -18.71 12.63
C GLY A 256 13.43 -17.73 13.39
N PHE A 257 13.21 -16.52 12.87
CA PHE A 257 12.27 -15.57 13.49
C PHE A 257 10.82 -16.04 13.29
N ALA A 258 9.97 -15.74 14.27
CA ALA A 258 8.54 -16.01 14.16
C ALA A 258 7.90 -15.10 13.10
N ARG A 259 7.07 -15.72 12.28
CA ARG A 259 6.23 -15.01 11.31
C ARG A 259 5.09 -14.28 11.98
#